data_dd4cd94732bc2f03850bba86315488d0
#
_entry.id   dd4cd94732bc2f03850bba86315488d0
#
_cell.length_a   1.000
_cell.length_b   1.000
_cell.length_c   1.000
_cell.angle_alpha   90.00
_cell.angle_beta   90.00
_cell.angle_gamma   90.00
#
_symmetry.space_group_name_H-M   'P 1'
#
loop_
_entity.id
_entity.type
_entity.pdbx_description
1 polymer ?
#
loop_
_entity_poly.entity_id
_entity_poly.type
_entity_poly.pdbx_seq_one_letter_code
_entity_poly.pdbx_strand_id
1 'polypeptide(L)'
;MAQENLLQKSLRFNTIVNLIDGGFFGFALGLASFSTVIPLFIANFTDSAAWIGLVPAIHAVGWQFPQLLTARWVSRMKRFKPFVLFMTVQERLPFLGLALLAWWSPEIDNRLTLTIAFSLLIWQGVGGGLTANAWQNFIGKIIPYNLRATFFGAQSAAANLLGGIGAILAGFLLERLDFPTNFMVCFLLASGMMVVSWVFLSLSREPDHPIDSQPDNQKVFWQKVLVIIRKDRPFRWFIISRILFQFATMAAAFYTVYAVKVLGMGEVAAGVMTSILFIVQVVSNMAFGWLADRKGRLPVLMIGALCSVIAAGAAWLAPDYNWFYAIMIFAGMASSVFWTIGIAVSLEFGTEQERPTYVGLANTLIAPSAILAPLLGGWLADWVSYRLTFLVSALFGLLTWLILFLFVRIPQKAPLPAALAYSADPPLETRNQ
;
A
#
# COMPACT_ATOMS: atom_id res chain seq x y z
N MET A 1 26.25 -2.60 -20.53
CA MET A 1 25.87 -3.39 -21.71
C MET A 1 25.39 -4.81 -21.36
N ALA A 2 26.20 -5.75 -20.80
CA ALA A 2 25.71 -7.11 -20.51
C ALA A 2 24.58 -7.17 -19.47
N GLN A 3 24.63 -6.36 -18.43
CA GLN A 3 23.60 -6.24 -17.38
C GLN A 3 22.30 -5.60 -17.88
N GLU A 4 22.40 -4.60 -18.74
CA GLU A 4 21.23 -3.94 -19.36
C GLU A 4 20.48 -4.88 -20.29
N ASN A 5 21.21 -5.72 -21.05
CA ASN A 5 20.62 -6.75 -21.88
C ASN A 5 19.91 -7.84 -21.06
N LEU A 6 20.42 -8.20 -19.87
CA LEU A 6 19.76 -9.13 -18.94
C LEU A 6 18.50 -8.53 -18.33
N LEU A 7 18.51 -7.24 -17.95
CA LEU A 7 17.33 -6.52 -17.46
C LEU A 7 16.24 -6.46 -18.52
N GLN A 8 16.57 -6.12 -19.76
CA GLN A 8 15.59 -6.08 -20.87
C GLN A 8 15.00 -7.45 -21.20
N LYS A 9 15.83 -8.50 -21.27
CA LYS A 9 15.35 -9.88 -21.50
C LYS A 9 14.44 -10.39 -20.37
N SER A 10 14.66 -9.95 -19.14
CA SER A 10 13.87 -10.39 -17.98
C SER A 10 12.70 -9.47 -17.66
N LEU A 11 12.62 -8.26 -18.23
CA LEU A 11 11.64 -7.24 -17.86
C LEU A 11 10.20 -7.72 -18.01
N ARG A 12 9.84 -8.24 -19.19
CA ARG A 12 8.48 -8.75 -19.43
C ARG A 12 8.11 -9.87 -18.47
N PHE A 13 9.03 -10.81 -18.29
CA PHE A 13 8.84 -11.92 -17.37
C PHE A 13 8.69 -11.45 -15.94
N ASN A 14 9.60 -10.59 -15.45
CA ASN A 14 9.54 -10.02 -14.09
C ASN A 14 8.26 -9.21 -13.89
N THR A 15 7.84 -8.43 -14.88
CA THR A 15 6.58 -7.67 -14.80
C THR A 15 5.40 -8.61 -14.63
N ILE A 16 5.26 -9.63 -15.48
CA ILE A 16 4.13 -10.56 -15.43
C ILE A 16 4.07 -11.32 -14.11
N VAL A 17 5.18 -11.91 -13.67
CA VAL A 17 5.19 -12.71 -12.43
C VAL A 17 4.91 -11.88 -11.19
N ASN A 18 5.38 -10.63 -11.15
CA ASN A 18 5.11 -9.74 -10.03
C ASN A 18 3.72 -9.10 -10.09
N LEU A 19 3.10 -8.96 -11.26
CA LEU A 19 1.68 -8.59 -11.37
C LEU A 19 0.77 -9.73 -10.86
N ILE A 20 1.10 -10.97 -11.21
CA ILE A 20 0.37 -12.15 -10.74
C ILE A 20 0.56 -12.31 -9.23
N ASP A 21 1.79 -12.16 -8.70
CA ASP A 21 2.08 -12.13 -7.26
C ASP A 21 1.20 -11.10 -6.54
N GLY A 22 1.23 -9.84 -6.99
CA GLY A 22 0.43 -8.76 -6.40
C GLY A 22 -1.08 -9.02 -6.49
N GLY A 23 -1.55 -9.60 -7.59
CA GLY A 23 -2.95 -9.97 -7.78
C GLY A 23 -3.41 -11.03 -6.78
N PHE A 24 -2.67 -12.14 -6.65
CA PHE A 24 -3.02 -13.21 -5.70
C PHE A 24 -2.83 -12.77 -4.24
N PHE A 25 -1.85 -11.91 -3.96
CA PHE A 25 -1.71 -11.27 -2.66
C PHE A 25 -2.96 -10.43 -2.33
N GLY A 26 -3.42 -9.60 -3.28
CA GLY A 26 -4.66 -8.82 -3.13
C GLY A 26 -5.88 -9.72 -2.94
N PHE A 27 -6.02 -10.81 -3.71
CA PHE A 27 -7.10 -11.78 -3.57
C PHE A 27 -7.15 -12.36 -2.15
N ALA A 28 -6.00 -12.75 -1.60
CA ALA A 28 -5.88 -13.25 -0.23
C ALA A 28 -6.30 -12.19 0.81
N LEU A 29 -5.89 -10.92 0.61
CA LEU A 29 -6.31 -9.81 1.47
C LEU A 29 -7.81 -9.48 1.33
N GLY A 30 -8.45 -9.83 0.23
CA GLY A 30 -9.89 -9.76 0.08
C GLY A 30 -10.61 -10.83 0.91
N LEU A 31 -10.14 -12.09 0.85
CA LEU A 31 -10.66 -13.21 1.63
C LEU A 31 -10.47 -13.03 3.13
N ALA A 32 -9.37 -12.46 3.57
CA ALA A 32 -9.03 -12.16 4.97
C ALA A 32 -8.87 -10.66 5.18
N SER A 33 -9.91 -9.90 4.84
CA SER A 33 -9.88 -8.44 4.87
C SER A 33 -9.71 -7.89 6.30
N PHE A 34 -8.73 -7.01 6.48
CA PHE A 34 -8.51 -6.28 7.74
C PHE A 34 -9.60 -5.25 8.05
N SER A 35 -10.42 -4.89 7.08
CA SER A 35 -11.52 -3.94 7.26
C SER A 35 -12.89 -4.60 7.41
N THR A 36 -13.04 -5.90 7.06
CA THR A 36 -14.32 -6.60 7.09
C THR A 36 -14.24 -7.98 7.73
N VAL A 37 -13.58 -8.95 7.11
CA VAL A 37 -13.62 -10.37 7.53
C VAL A 37 -12.99 -10.60 8.89
N ILE A 38 -11.76 -10.09 9.12
CA ILE A 38 -11.07 -10.25 10.40
C ILE A 38 -11.80 -9.50 11.53
N PRO A 39 -12.25 -8.23 11.36
CA PRO A 39 -13.11 -7.58 12.34
C PRO A 39 -14.39 -8.35 12.69
N LEU A 40 -15.06 -8.95 11.71
CA LEU A 40 -16.24 -9.80 11.95
C LEU A 40 -15.87 -11.07 12.74
N PHE A 41 -14.74 -11.68 12.45
CA PHE A 41 -14.25 -12.82 13.25
C PHE A 41 -14.02 -12.42 14.71
N ILE A 42 -13.33 -11.29 14.95
CA ILE A 42 -13.06 -10.77 16.30
C ILE A 42 -14.36 -10.42 17.04
N ALA A 43 -15.37 -9.91 16.33
CA ALA A 43 -16.69 -9.57 16.91
C ALA A 43 -17.46 -10.76 17.47
N ASN A 44 -17.11 -12.02 17.12
CA ASN A 44 -17.69 -13.21 17.75
C ASN A 44 -17.19 -13.42 19.20
N PHE A 45 -16.12 -12.76 19.62
CA PHE A 45 -15.48 -12.97 20.91
C PHE A 45 -15.49 -11.74 21.82
N THR A 46 -15.86 -10.55 21.28
CA THR A 46 -15.92 -9.29 22.04
C THR A 46 -16.87 -8.27 21.41
N ASP A 47 -17.63 -7.58 22.26
CA ASP A 47 -18.49 -6.45 21.87
C ASP A 47 -17.74 -5.11 21.85
N SER A 48 -16.46 -5.10 22.20
CA SER A 48 -15.67 -3.87 22.28
C SER A 48 -15.33 -3.34 20.90
N ALA A 49 -15.93 -2.22 20.51
CA ALA A 49 -15.61 -1.52 19.27
C ALA A 49 -14.12 -1.11 19.19
N ALA A 50 -13.46 -0.88 20.32
CA ALA A 50 -12.03 -0.55 20.38
C ALA A 50 -11.16 -1.72 19.89
N TRP A 51 -11.43 -2.95 20.35
CA TRP A 51 -10.71 -4.14 19.90
C TRP A 51 -10.94 -4.41 18.41
N ILE A 52 -12.20 -4.29 17.96
CA ILE A 52 -12.54 -4.48 16.54
C ILE A 52 -11.84 -3.46 15.66
N GLY A 53 -11.86 -2.18 16.06
CA GLY A 53 -11.21 -1.08 15.33
C GLY A 53 -9.67 -1.13 15.34
N LEU A 54 -9.07 -1.87 16.27
CA LEU A 54 -7.61 -2.02 16.35
C LEU A 54 -7.04 -2.91 15.20
N VAL A 55 -7.87 -3.78 14.62
CA VAL A 55 -7.43 -4.71 13.56
C VAL A 55 -6.80 -4.00 12.35
N PRO A 56 -7.47 -3.06 11.66
CA PRO A 56 -6.86 -2.38 10.52
C PRO A 56 -5.68 -1.49 10.94
N ALA A 57 -5.69 -0.94 12.15
CA ALA A 57 -4.60 -0.11 12.66
C ALA A 57 -3.32 -0.92 12.88
N ILE A 58 -3.40 -2.12 13.45
CA ILE A 58 -2.24 -3.02 13.63
C ILE A 58 -1.60 -3.35 12.28
N HIS A 59 -2.40 -3.67 11.27
CA HIS A 59 -1.90 -3.95 9.93
C HIS A 59 -1.17 -2.75 9.33
N ALA A 60 -1.79 -1.57 9.34
CA ALA A 60 -1.23 -0.36 8.75
C ALA A 60 0.09 0.06 9.42
N VAL A 61 0.13 0.06 10.74
CA VAL A 61 1.31 0.45 11.53
C VAL A 61 2.39 -0.62 11.44
N GLY A 62 2.00 -1.88 11.55
CA GLY A 62 2.92 -3.02 11.44
C GLY A 62 3.66 -3.00 10.11
N TRP A 63 2.97 -2.69 9.00
CA TRP A 63 3.59 -2.59 7.69
C TRP A 63 4.52 -1.38 7.54
N GLN A 64 4.22 -0.25 8.16
CA GLN A 64 4.98 0.99 7.98
C GLN A 64 6.15 1.13 8.94
N PHE A 65 5.93 0.86 10.23
CA PHE A 65 6.87 1.20 11.30
C PHE A 65 8.21 0.46 11.25
N PRO A 66 8.28 -0.88 11.02
CA PRO A 66 9.55 -1.63 11.10
C PRO A 66 10.51 -1.39 9.94
N GLN A 67 10.11 -0.73 8.87
CA GLN A 67 10.89 -0.64 7.62
C GLN A 67 12.26 0.00 7.80
N LEU A 68 12.39 0.99 8.69
CA LEU A 68 13.68 1.61 8.97
C LEU A 68 14.64 0.66 9.69
N LEU A 69 14.13 -0.26 10.51
CA LEU A 69 14.94 -1.22 11.24
C LEU A 69 15.70 -2.16 10.29
N THR A 70 15.06 -2.55 9.18
CA THR A 70 15.68 -3.41 8.17
C THR A 70 16.56 -2.65 7.17
N ALA A 71 16.42 -1.33 7.07
CA ALA A 71 17.09 -0.51 6.05
C ALA A 71 18.61 -0.71 6.01
N ARG A 72 19.26 -0.83 7.19
CA ARG A 72 20.69 -1.08 7.31
C ARG A 72 21.12 -2.43 6.72
N TRP A 73 20.35 -3.48 6.96
CA TRP A 73 20.64 -4.81 6.42
C TRP A 73 20.39 -4.84 4.92
N VAL A 74 19.25 -4.28 4.51
CA VAL A 74 18.85 -4.20 3.10
C VAL A 74 19.88 -3.41 2.26
N SER A 75 20.45 -2.31 2.78
CA SER A 75 21.48 -1.53 2.06
C SER A 75 22.79 -2.29 1.79
N ARG A 76 23.03 -3.41 2.48
CA ARG A 76 24.24 -4.25 2.34
C ARG A 76 24.02 -5.49 1.49
N MET A 77 22.80 -5.74 1.06
CA MET A 77 22.46 -6.94 0.30
C MET A 77 22.86 -6.82 -1.16
N LYS A 78 23.64 -7.76 -1.63
CA LYS A 78 23.92 -7.90 -3.07
C LYS A 78 22.69 -8.39 -3.84
N ARG A 79 21.89 -9.26 -3.20
CA ARG A 79 20.62 -9.77 -3.70
C ARG A 79 19.54 -9.61 -2.66
N PHE A 80 18.43 -8.99 -3.06
CA PHE A 80 17.26 -8.79 -2.19
C PHE A 80 16.33 -10.00 -2.15
N LYS A 81 16.21 -10.71 -3.29
CA LYS A 81 15.25 -11.80 -3.48
C LYS A 81 15.31 -12.88 -2.39
N PRO A 82 16.47 -13.46 -1.99
CA PRO A 82 16.50 -14.47 -0.94
C PRO A 82 15.94 -13.98 0.38
N PHE A 83 16.28 -12.74 0.75
CA PHE A 83 15.78 -12.11 1.98
C PHE A 83 14.28 -11.85 1.89
N VAL A 84 13.80 -11.32 0.77
CA VAL A 84 12.36 -11.07 0.53
C VAL A 84 11.58 -12.36 0.63
N LEU A 85 12.03 -13.44 -0.03
CA LEU A 85 11.34 -14.74 -0.01
C LEU A 85 11.28 -15.35 1.39
N PHE A 86 12.34 -15.21 2.20
CA PHE A 86 12.38 -15.72 3.56
C PHE A 86 11.50 -14.88 4.50
N MET A 87 11.66 -13.54 4.45
CA MET A 87 10.95 -12.65 5.38
C MET A 87 9.46 -12.56 5.08
N THR A 88 9.06 -12.65 3.81
CA THR A 88 7.65 -12.57 3.44
C THR A 88 6.83 -13.78 3.91
N VAL A 89 7.47 -14.89 4.32
CA VAL A 89 6.79 -16.02 4.99
C VAL A 89 6.19 -15.55 6.31
N GLN A 90 6.88 -14.65 7.04
CA GLN A 90 6.39 -14.09 8.30
C GLN A 90 5.10 -13.28 8.13
N GLU A 91 4.89 -12.67 6.97
CA GLU A 91 3.66 -11.95 6.63
C GLU A 91 2.52 -12.89 6.21
N ARG A 92 2.84 -14.04 5.62
CA ARG A 92 1.89 -14.97 5.01
C ARG A 92 1.41 -16.06 5.98
N LEU A 93 2.32 -16.59 6.78
CA LEU A 93 2.04 -17.71 7.69
C LEU A 93 0.94 -17.41 8.73
N PRO A 94 0.81 -16.20 9.27
CA PRO A 94 -0.27 -15.88 10.21
C PRO A 94 -1.68 -16.11 9.68
N PHE A 95 -1.92 -16.07 8.37
CA PHE A 95 -3.24 -16.41 7.81
C PHE A 95 -3.60 -17.89 7.97
N LEU A 96 -2.61 -18.79 7.90
CA LEU A 96 -2.80 -20.19 8.26
C LEU A 96 -3.06 -20.33 9.76
N GLY A 97 -2.34 -19.57 10.59
CA GLY A 97 -2.60 -19.49 12.03
C GLY A 97 -4.02 -19.04 12.36
N LEU A 98 -4.55 -18.03 11.65
CA LEU A 98 -5.93 -17.59 11.80
C LEU A 98 -6.94 -18.67 11.37
N ALA A 99 -6.64 -19.44 10.31
CA ALA A 99 -7.51 -20.56 9.90
C ALA A 99 -7.59 -21.65 10.97
N LEU A 100 -6.45 -22.04 11.55
CA LEU A 100 -6.37 -22.99 12.64
C LEU A 100 -7.07 -22.45 13.90
N LEU A 101 -6.85 -21.17 14.22
CA LEU A 101 -7.51 -20.53 15.36
C LEU A 101 -9.03 -20.50 15.17
N ALA A 102 -9.53 -20.18 13.98
CA ALA A 102 -10.96 -20.21 13.69
C ALA A 102 -11.53 -21.61 13.89
N TRP A 103 -10.83 -22.64 13.43
CA TRP A 103 -11.23 -24.05 13.62
C TRP A 103 -11.37 -24.42 15.11
N TRP A 104 -10.39 -24.03 15.93
CA TRP A 104 -10.38 -24.38 17.37
C TRP A 104 -11.12 -23.39 18.26
N SER A 105 -11.54 -22.25 17.74
CA SER A 105 -12.16 -21.18 18.54
C SER A 105 -13.37 -21.60 19.38
N PRO A 106 -14.23 -22.59 18.99
CA PRO A 106 -15.32 -23.03 19.84
C PRO A 106 -14.87 -23.79 21.11
N GLU A 107 -13.66 -24.36 21.09
CA GLU A 107 -13.10 -25.15 22.19
C GLU A 107 -12.20 -24.32 23.12
N ILE A 108 -11.93 -23.07 22.76
CA ILE A 108 -10.97 -22.18 23.44
C ILE A 108 -11.72 -21.01 24.08
N ASP A 109 -11.26 -20.57 25.25
CA ASP A 109 -11.78 -19.36 25.91
C ASP A 109 -11.64 -18.11 25.04
N ASN A 110 -12.67 -17.26 25.07
CA ASN A 110 -12.72 -16.04 24.25
C ASN A 110 -11.51 -15.13 24.43
N ARG A 111 -11.00 -14.99 25.69
CA ARG A 111 -9.82 -14.17 25.97
C ARG A 111 -8.56 -14.75 25.33
N LEU A 112 -8.40 -16.08 25.38
CA LEU A 112 -7.27 -16.75 24.75
C LEU A 112 -7.37 -16.67 23.24
N THR A 113 -8.55 -16.86 22.65
CA THR A 113 -8.80 -16.69 21.21
C THR A 113 -8.43 -15.27 20.74
N LEU A 114 -8.85 -14.24 21.45
CA LEU A 114 -8.49 -12.86 21.16
C LEU A 114 -6.99 -12.63 21.27
N THR A 115 -6.34 -13.15 22.33
CA THR A 115 -4.90 -13.00 22.54
C THR A 115 -4.11 -13.61 21.39
N ILE A 116 -4.47 -14.83 20.96
CA ILE A 116 -3.81 -15.51 19.84
C ILE A 116 -4.08 -14.75 18.52
N ALA A 117 -5.34 -14.34 18.28
CA ALA A 117 -5.70 -13.59 17.09
C ALA A 117 -4.86 -12.30 16.96
N PHE A 118 -4.82 -11.48 18.01
CA PHE A 118 -4.03 -10.23 18.00
C PHE A 118 -2.52 -10.49 17.89
N SER A 119 -2.01 -11.56 18.49
CA SER A 119 -0.61 -11.97 18.35
C SER A 119 -0.28 -12.31 16.88
N LEU A 120 -1.17 -13.04 16.20
CA LEU A 120 -1.03 -13.37 14.78
C LEU A 120 -1.12 -12.12 13.89
N LEU A 121 -2.00 -11.18 14.20
CA LEU A 121 -2.14 -9.92 13.47
C LEU A 121 -0.91 -9.01 13.64
N ILE A 122 -0.37 -8.93 14.84
CA ILE A 122 0.89 -8.19 15.11
C ILE A 122 2.04 -8.86 14.34
N TRP A 123 2.13 -10.19 14.40
CA TRP A 123 3.15 -10.94 13.66
C TRP A 123 3.03 -10.68 12.16
N GLN A 124 1.80 -10.75 11.59
CA GLN A 124 1.55 -10.44 10.18
C GLN A 124 2.00 -9.02 9.81
N GLY A 125 1.57 -8.02 10.58
CA GLY A 125 1.89 -6.62 10.30
C GLY A 125 3.40 -6.34 10.40
N VAL A 126 4.05 -6.83 11.46
CA VAL A 126 5.51 -6.70 11.65
C VAL A 126 6.27 -7.46 10.55
N GLY A 127 5.83 -8.68 10.22
CA GLY A 127 6.41 -9.48 9.13
C GLY A 127 6.35 -8.75 7.79
N GLY A 128 5.20 -8.15 7.47
CA GLY A 128 5.03 -7.31 6.29
C GLY A 128 5.95 -6.09 6.29
N GLY A 129 6.04 -5.38 7.41
CA GLY A 129 6.92 -4.21 7.55
C GLY A 129 8.41 -4.54 7.44
N LEU A 130 8.86 -5.66 7.99
CA LEU A 130 10.24 -6.12 7.86
C LEU A 130 10.58 -6.51 6.41
N THR A 131 9.60 -7.05 5.65
CA THR A 131 9.75 -7.42 4.24
C THR A 131 9.69 -6.22 3.30
N ALA A 132 8.82 -5.26 3.59
CA ALA A 132 8.41 -4.21 2.65
C ALA A 132 9.57 -3.38 2.11
N ASN A 133 10.54 -3.00 2.94
CA ASN A 133 11.70 -2.24 2.51
C ASN A 133 12.54 -3.01 1.47
N ALA A 134 12.86 -4.28 1.77
CA ALA A 134 13.63 -5.12 0.86
C ALA A 134 12.85 -5.39 -0.44
N TRP A 135 11.54 -5.64 -0.35
CA TRP A 135 10.67 -5.83 -1.50
C TRP A 135 10.60 -4.59 -2.41
N GLN A 136 10.42 -3.40 -1.85
CA GLN A 136 10.40 -2.16 -2.64
C GLN A 136 11.74 -1.94 -3.36
N ASN A 137 12.87 -2.20 -2.69
CA ASN A 137 14.19 -2.10 -3.31
C ASN A 137 14.44 -3.20 -4.35
N PHE A 138 13.94 -4.42 -4.12
CA PHE A 138 13.96 -5.51 -5.09
C PHE A 138 13.22 -5.12 -6.37
N ILE A 139 11.97 -4.65 -6.25
CA ILE A 139 11.19 -4.14 -7.40
C ILE A 139 11.91 -2.97 -8.08
N GLY A 140 12.44 -2.02 -7.29
CA GLY A 140 13.22 -0.90 -7.81
C GLY A 140 14.50 -1.29 -8.55
N LYS A 141 15.01 -2.52 -8.33
CA LYS A 141 16.17 -3.09 -9.03
C LYS A 141 15.79 -3.82 -10.33
N ILE A 142 14.67 -4.53 -10.35
CA ILE A 142 14.24 -5.34 -11.49
C ILE A 142 13.34 -4.59 -12.49
N ILE A 143 12.74 -3.47 -12.07
CA ILE A 143 11.90 -2.60 -12.92
C ILE A 143 12.66 -1.29 -13.21
N PRO A 144 12.86 -0.93 -14.49
CA PRO A 144 13.50 0.31 -14.89
C PRO A 144 12.80 1.55 -14.32
N TYR A 145 13.58 2.59 -14.07
CA TYR A 145 13.10 3.85 -13.47
C TYR A 145 11.87 4.46 -14.16
N ASN A 146 11.87 4.47 -15.48
CA ASN A 146 10.81 5.04 -16.33
C ASN A 146 9.53 4.20 -16.41
N LEU A 147 9.50 3.02 -15.78
CA LEU A 147 8.34 2.11 -15.76
C LEU A 147 7.87 1.79 -14.34
N ARG A 148 8.52 2.32 -13.31
CA ARG A 148 8.21 1.98 -11.91
C ARG A 148 6.81 2.42 -11.49
N ALA A 149 6.40 3.63 -11.84
CA ALA A 149 5.08 4.11 -11.47
C ALA A 149 3.98 3.34 -12.23
N THR A 150 4.20 3.07 -13.52
CA THR A 150 3.30 2.21 -14.32
C THR A 150 3.21 0.81 -13.72
N PHE A 151 4.34 0.23 -13.33
CA PHE A 151 4.38 -1.11 -12.71
C PHE A 151 3.61 -1.14 -11.39
N PHE A 152 3.90 -0.23 -10.46
CA PHE A 152 3.19 -0.16 -9.16
C PHE A 152 1.71 0.15 -9.35
N GLY A 153 1.36 0.97 -10.35
CA GLY A 153 -0.02 1.24 -10.73
C GLY A 153 -0.75 -0.02 -11.20
N ALA A 154 -0.15 -0.75 -12.12
CA ALA A 154 -0.71 -1.99 -12.64
C ALA A 154 -0.81 -3.09 -11.56
N GLN A 155 0.21 -3.21 -10.69
CA GLN A 155 0.21 -4.16 -9.58
C GLN A 155 -0.89 -3.83 -8.55
N SER A 156 -1.03 -2.55 -8.18
CA SER A 156 -2.10 -2.11 -7.27
C SER A 156 -3.49 -2.31 -7.89
N ALA A 157 -3.64 -2.07 -9.20
CA ALA A 157 -4.90 -2.32 -9.91
C ALA A 157 -5.25 -3.82 -9.89
N ALA A 158 -4.28 -4.70 -10.18
CA ALA A 158 -4.47 -6.15 -10.13
C ALA A 158 -4.83 -6.61 -8.71
N ALA A 159 -4.13 -6.09 -7.69
CA ALA A 159 -4.39 -6.41 -6.28
C ALA A 159 -5.80 -5.96 -5.84
N ASN A 160 -6.21 -4.74 -6.20
CA ASN A 160 -7.54 -4.22 -5.86
C ASN A 160 -8.66 -4.98 -6.59
N LEU A 161 -8.47 -5.31 -7.87
CA LEU A 161 -9.45 -6.06 -8.65
C LEU A 161 -9.66 -7.47 -8.06
N LEU A 162 -8.57 -8.22 -7.88
CA LEU A 162 -8.65 -9.57 -7.32
C LEU A 162 -9.03 -9.54 -5.83
N GLY A 163 -8.61 -8.52 -5.09
CA GLY A 163 -9.04 -8.28 -3.71
C GLY A 163 -10.56 -8.07 -3.60
N GLY A 164 -11.16 -7.33 -4.52
CA GLY A 164 -12.61 -7.17 -4.62
C GLY A 164 -13.32 -8.50 -4.87
N ILE A 165 -12.80 -9.34 -5.80
CA ILE A 165 -13.32 -10.68 -6.06
C ILE A 165 -13.18 -11.56 -4.80
N GLY A 166 -12.03 -11.50 -4.11
CA GLY A 166 -11.81 -12.22 -2.85
C GLY A 166 -12.79 -11.82 -1.75
N ALA A 167 -13.09 -10.52 -1.62
CA ALA A 167 -14.05 -10.00 -0.65
C ALA A 167 -15.49 -10.45 -0.95
N ILE A 168 -15.90 -10.49 -2.22
CA ILE A 168 -17.20 -11.02 -2.64
C ILE A 168 -17.30 -12.52 -2.30
N LEU A 169 -16.24 -13.28 -2.60
CA LEU A 169 -16.19 -14.70 -2.26
C LEU A 169 -16.26 -14.92 -0.73
N ALA A 170 -15.54 -14.10 0.05
CA ALA A 170 -15.61 -14.15 1.51
C ALA A 170 -17.03 -13.87 2.01
N GLY A 171 -17.70 -12.85 1.50
CA GLY A 171 -19.09 -12.55 1.83
C GLY A 171 -20.02 -13.74 1.57
N PHE A 172 -19.90 -14.38 0.39
CA PHE A 172 -20.66 -15.58 0.05
C PHE A 172 -20.38 -16.75 1.00
N LEU A 173 -19.10 -16.98 1.36
CA LEU A 173 -18.73 -18.07 2.30
C LEU A 173 -19.26 -17.80 3.71
N LEU A 174 -19.19 -16.53 4.17
CA LEU A 174 -19.67 -16.12 5.49
C LEU A 174 -21.21 -16.28 5.62
N GLU A 175 -21.95 -16.11 4.52
CA GLU A 175 -23.40 -16.29 4.50
C GLU A 175 -23.83 -17.76 4.41
N ARG A 176 -23.06 -18.61 3.69
CA ARG A 176 -23.45 -19.99 3.37
C ARG A 176 -22.96 -21.02 4.35
N LEU A 177 -21.89 -20.74 5.06
CA LEU A 177 -21.30 -21.68 6.02
C LEU A 177 -21.52 -21.18 7.44
N ASP A 178 -21.71 -22.11 8.36
CA ASP A 178 -21.86 -21.78 9.78
C ASP A 178 -20.53 -21.52 10.45
N PHE A 179 -20.56 -20.72 11.52
CA PHE A 179 -19.44 -20.52 12.42
C PHE A 179 -19.04 -21.86 13.08
N PRO A 180 -17.73 -22.20 13.18
CA PRO A 180 -16.54 -21.43 12.81
C PRO A 180 -16.05 -21.72 11.38
N THR A 181 -16.65 -22.66 10.65
CA THR A 181 -16.20 -23.16 9.36
C THR A 181 -16.10 -22.07 8.32
N ASN A 182 -17.01 -21.10 8.34
CA ASN A 182 -17.03 -19.96 7.44
C ASN A 182 -15.72 -19.14 7.49
N PHE A 183 -15.27 -18.75 8.67
CA PHE A 183 -14.01 -18.02 8.85
C PHE A 183 -12.79 -18.90 8.58
N MET A 184 -12.81 -20.16 9.05
CA MET A 184 -11.76 -21.13 8.78
C MET A 184 -11.50 -21.26 7.28
N VAL A 185 -12.55 -21.45 6.47
CA VAL A 185 -12.42 -21.60 5.01
C VAL A 185 -11.91 -20.30 4.37
N CYS A 186 -12.40 -19.12 4.78
CA CYS A 186 -11.90 -17.84 4.30
C CYS A 186 -10.41 -17.69 4.54
N PHE A 187 -9.93 -17.95 5.75
CA PHE A 187 -8.52 -17.81 6.12
C PHE A 187 -7.64 -18.90 5.49
N LEU A 188 -8.14 -20.11 5.33
CA LEU A 188 -7.44 -21.21 4.66
C LEU A 188 -7.23 -20.90 3.16
N LEU A 189 -8.29 -20.44 2.48
CA LEU A 189 -8.20 -20.00 1.08
C LEU A 189 -7.26 -18.80 0.95
N ALA A 190 -7.32 -17.82 1.86
CA ALA A 190 -6.39 -16.70 1.90
C ALA A 190 -4.93 -17.20 2.02
N SER A 191 -4.67 -18.13 2.94
CA SER A 191 -3.35 -18.75 3.09
C SER A 191 -2.90 -19.47 1.82
N GLY A 192 -3.79 -20.21 1.15
CA GLY A 192 -3.51 -20.86 -0.14
C GLY A 192 -3.14 -19.86 -1.23
N MET A 193 -3.88 -18.75 -1.34
CA MET A 193 -3.57 -17.68 -2.31
C MET A 193 -2.26 -16.96 -1.98
N MET A 194 -1.91 -16.83 -0.69
CA MET A 194 -0.61 -16.32 -0.25
C MET A 194 0.54 -17.24 -0.68
N VAL A 195 0.34 -18.56 -0.67
CA VAL A 195 1.33 -19.52 -1.20
C VAL A 195 1.48 -19.35 -2.71
N VAL A 196 0.36 -19.24 -3.45
CA VAL A 196 0.41 -19.00 -4.91
C VAL A 196 1.17 -17.70 -5.21
N SER A 197 0.85 -16.60 -4.52
CA SER A 197 1.58 -15.33 -4.62
C SER A 197 3.08 -15.52 -4.37
N TRP A 198 3.46 -16.23 -3.29
CA TRP A 198 4.86 -16.49 -2.97
C TRP A 198 5.60 -17.29 -4.07
N VAL A 199 4.93 -18.28 -4.68
CA VAL A 199 5.50 -19.05 -5.79
C VAL A 199 5.80 -18.13 -6.98
N PHE A 200 4.86 -17.26 -7.38
CA PHE A 200 5.11 -16.32 -8.47
C PHE A 200 6.20 -15.32 -8.15
N LEU A 201 6.23 -14.76 -6.93
CA LEU A 201 7.33 -13.91 -6.48
C LEU A 201 8.68 -14.62 -6.58
N SER A 202 8.73 -15.92 -6.23
CA SER A 202 9.93 -16.74 -6.28
C SER A 202 10.49 -16.95 -7.70
N LEU A 203 9.66 -16.85 -8.73
CA LEU A 203 10.08 -16.97 -10.13
C LEU A 203 10.80 -15.72 -10.64
N SER A 204 10.71 -14.59 -9.96
CA SER A 204 11.35 -13.34 -10.38
C SER A 204 12.85 -13.49 -10.56
N ARG A 205 13.39 -12.83 -11.58
CA ARG A 205 14.81 -12.88 -11.93
C ARG A 205 15.49 -11.61 -11.45
N GLU A 206 16.37 -11.72 -10.46
CA GLU A 206 17.16 -10.61 -9.94
C GLU A 206 18.57 -10.63 -10.54
N PRO A 207 19.03 -9.55 -11.21
CA PRO A 207 20.39 -9.44 -11.67
C PRO A 207 21.36 -9.26 -10.48
N ASP A 208 22.57 -9.81 -10.61
CA ASP A 208 23.63 -9.53 -9.62
C ASP A 208 24.05 -8.07 -9.71
N HIS A 209 24.20 -7.42 -8.56
CA HIS A 209 24.83 -6.12 -8.48
C HIS A 209 26.05 -6.21 -7.57
N PRO A 210 27.23 -5.79 -8.04
CA PRO A 210 28.36 -5.53 -7.16
C PRO A 210 28.02 -4.26 -6.38
N ILE A 211 27.56 -4.42 -5.15
CA ILE A 211 27.45 -3.27 -4.23
C ILE A 211 28.79 -3.20 -3.51
N ASP A 212 29.59 -2.18 -3.82
CA ASP A 212 30.74 -1.77 -3.02
C ASP A 212 30.25 -1.13 -1.72
N SER A 213 29.67 -1.97 -0.85
CA SER A 213 29.21 -1.50 0.46
C SER A 213 30.33 -1.67 1.47
N GLN A 214 30.94 -0.54 1.85
CA GLN A 214 31.77 -0.52 3.05
C GLN A 214 30.91 -0.84 4.28
N PRO A 215 31.42 -1.62 5.24
CA PRO A 215 30.67 -1.98 6.44
C PRO A 215 30.46 -0.76 7.35
N ASP A 216 29.29 -0.16 7.26
CA ASP A 216 28.89 0.91 8.19
C ASP A 216 28.61 0.36 9.59
N ASN A 217 29.28 0.95 10.60
CA ASN A 217 28.98 0.70 11.99
C ASN A 217 27.56 1.23 12.33
N GLN A 218 26.91 0.67 13.36
CA GLN A 218 25.55 1.08 13.76
C GLN A 218 25.45 2.58 14.09
N LYS A 219 26.47 3.15 14.72
CA LYS A 219 26.55 4.58 15.01
C LYS A 219 26.57 5.41 13.73
N VAL A 220 27.33 4.98 12.72
CA VAL A 220 27.44 5.64 11.42
C VAL A 220 26.10 5.60 10.66
N PHE A 221 25.38 4.48 10.72
CA PHE A 221 24.04 4.38 10.12
C PHE A 221 23.07 5.41 10.71
N TRP A 222 22.95 5.48 12.03
CA TRP A 222 22.07 6.46 12.69
C TRP A 222 22.49 7.92 12.47
N GLN A 223 23.80 8.17 12.38
CA GLN A 223 24.31 9.49 11.98
C GLN A 223 23.90 9.85 10.56
N LYS A 224 24.00 8.91 9.60
CA LYS A 224 23.49 9.10 8.22
C LYS A 224 21.99 9.40 8.19
N VAL A 225 21.19 8.65 8.95
CA VAL A 225 19.75 8.91 9.10
C VAL A 225 19.47 10.35 9.57
N LEU A 226 20.19 10.81 10.61
CA LEU A 226 20.04 12.17 11.11
C LEU A 226 20.50 13.22 10.07
N VAL A 227 21.56 12.94 9.32
CA VAL A 227 22.05 13.81 8.25
C VAL A 227 21.01 13.91 7.13
N ILE A 228 20.40 12.81 6.70
CA ILE A 228 19.32 12.80 5.69
C ILE A 228 18.18 13.70 6.15
N ILE A 229 17.66 13.48 7.37
CA ILE A 229 16.54 14.27 7.90
C ILE A 229 16.89 15.77 8.01
N ARG A 230 18.14 16.11 8.37
CA ARG A 230 18.54 17.51 8.58
C ARG A 230 18.95 18.23 7.30
N LYS A 231 19.65 17.55 6.38
CA LYS A 231 20.29 18.17 5.21
C LYS A 231 19.54 17.97 3.91
N ASP A 232 18.85 16.83 3.72
CA ASP A 232 18.09 16.58 2.48
C ASP A 232 16.74 17.31 2.54
N ARG A 233 16.77 18.57 2.09
CA ARG A 233 15.59 19.44 2.07
C ARG A 233 14.48 18.92 1.17
N PRO A 234 14.73 18.44 -0.08
CA PRO A 234 13.72 17.85 -0.94
C PRO A 234 13.03 16.65 -0.31
N PHE A 235 13.78 15.71 0.26
CA PHE A 235 13.23 14.53 0.93
C PHE A 235 12.36 14.91 2.15
N ARG A 236 12.84 15.85 2.97
CA ARG A 236 12.09 16.33 4.14
C ARG A 236 10.73 16.91 3.75
N TRP A 237 10.67 17.74 2.71
CA TRP A 237 9.39 18.30 2.26
C TRP A 237 8.48 17.25 1.65
N PHE A 238 9.03 16.26 0.97
CA PHE A 238 8.27 15.10 0.51
C PHE A 238 7.65 14.33 1.69
N ILE A 239 8.39 14.06 2.76
CA ILE A 239 7.85 13.38 3.96
C ILE A 239 6.76 14.22 4.62
N ILE A 240 6.98 15.52 4.79
CA ILE A 240 5.96 16.43 5.35
C ILE A 240 4.68 16.39 4.50
N SER A 241 4.79 16.41 3.17
CA SER A 241 3.62 16.31 2.29
C SER A 241 2.86 14.98 2.47
N ARG A 242 3.57 13.86 2.65
CA ARG A 242 2.96 12.56 2.91
C ARG A 242 2.27 12.48 4.28
N ILE A 243 2.88 13.07 5.31
CA ILE A 243 2.27 13.16 6.66
C ILE A 243 0.99 13.97 6.59
N LEU A 244 1.02 15.15 5.97
CA LEU A 244 -0.16 16.01 5.84
C LEU A 244 -1.26 15.35 5.01
N PHE A 245 -0.89 14.56 4.00
CA PHE A 245 -1.85 13.81 3.21
C PHE A 245 -2.62 12.76 4.03
N GLN A 246 -2.00 12.14 5.04
CA GLN A 246 -2.72 11.24 5.95
C GLN A 246 -3.88 11.98 6.66
N PHE A 247 -3.65 13.23 7.10
CA PHE A 247 -4.71 14.08 7.67
C PHE A 247 -5.72 14.55 6.62
N ALA A 248 -5.27 14.78 5.37
CA ALA A 248 -6.17 15.11 4.26
C ALA A 248 -7.16 13.99 3.93
N THR A 249 -6.79 12.75 4.21
CA THR A 249 -7.64 11.57 3.93
C THR A 249 -8.41 11.08 5.15
N MET A 250 -8.29 11.72 6.32
CA MET A 250 -9.00 11.28 7.55
C MET A 250 -10.53 11.31 7.39
N ALA A 251 -11.07 12.22 6.55
CA ALA A 251 -12.49 12.31 6.23
C ALA A 251 -13.04 11.04 5.55
N ALA A 252 -12.20 10.31 4.81
CA ALA A 252 -12.62 9.15 4.02
C ALA A 252 -13.26 8.04 4.88
N ALA A 253 -12.80 7.87 6.12
CA ALA A 253 -13.38 6.92 7.08
C ALA A 253 -14.83 7.26 7.45
N PHE A 254 -15.24 8.51 7.30
CA PHE A 254 -16.55 9.01 7.75
C PHE A 254 -17.53 9.27 6.61
N TYR A 255 -17.15 9.20 5.34
CA TYR A 255 -18.03 9.48 4.21
C TYR A 255 -19.26 8.57 4.21
N THR A 256 -19.06 7.25 4.32
CA THR A 256 -20.18 6.29 4.35
C THR A 256 -21.04 6.47 5.60
N VAL A 257 -20.39 6.62 6.75
CA VAL A 257 -21.11 6.80 8.04
C VAL A 257 -22.00 8.04 8.02
N TYR A 258 -21.48 9.16 7.53
CA TYR A 258 -22.22 10.39 7.41
C TYR A 258 -23.37 10.29 6.39
N ALA A 259 -23.11 9.69 5.23
CA ALA A 259 -24.14 9.50 4.20
C ALA A 259 -25.29 8.63 4.71
N VAL A 260 -25.01 7.55 5.44
CA VAL A 260 -26.03 6.63 5.97
C VAL A 260 -26.71 7.24 7.20
N LYS A 261 -25.96 7.63 8.24
CA LYS A 261 -26.54 8.02 9.53
C LYS A 261 -27.14 9.42 9.55
N VAL A 262 -26.57 10.36 8.77
CA VAL A 262 -26.99 11.78 8.82
C VAL A 262 -27.85 12.16 7.61
N LEU A 263 -27.50 11.66 6.41
CA LEU A 263 -28.22 12.00 5.19
C LEU A 263 -29.25 10.96 4.75
N GLY A 264 -29.41 9.86 5.52
CA GLY A 264 -30.44 8.84 5.27
C GLY A 264 -30.20 7.96 4.03
N MET A 265 -28.93 7.77 3.62
CA MET A 265 -28.59 6.86 2.52
C MET A 265 -28.95 5.42 2.89
N GLY A 266 -29.64 4.73 2.00
CA GLY A 266 -29.95 3.30 2.18
C GLY A 266 -28.71 2.41 2.01
N GLU A 267 -28.74 1.20 2.58
CA GLU A 267 -27.62 0.26 2.59
C GLU A 267 -27.16 -0.14 1.18
N VAL A 268 -28.10 -0.36 0.26
CA VAL A 268 -27.78 -0.68 -1.16
C VAL A 268 -27.02 0.46 -1.82
N ALA A 269 -27.46 1.70 -1.61
CA ALA A 269 -26.78 2.88 -2.14
C ALA A 269 -25.37 3.06 -1.56
N ALA A 270 -25.18 2.76 -0.27
CA ALA A 270 -23.86 2.75 0.38
C ALA A 270 -22.94 1.67 -0.22
N GLY A 271 -23.48 0.50 -0.56
CA GLY A 271 -22.77 -0.56 -1.28
C GLY A 271 -22.32 -0.11 -2.68
N VAL A 272 -23.21 0.55 -3.45
CA VAL A 272 -22.87 1.13 -4.76
C VAL A 272 -21.78 2.17 -4.62
N MET A 273 -21.88 3.06 -3.64
CA MET A 273 -20.88 4.09 -3.33
C MET A 273 -19.49 3.48 -3.06
N THR A 274 -19.43 2.43 -2.27
CA THR A 274 -18.18 1.69 -1.98
C THR A 274 -17.63 1.01 -3.24
N SER A 275 -18.50 0.45 -4.08
CA SER A 275 -18.10 -0.17 -5.35
C SER A 275 -17.48 0.86 -6.31
N ILE A 276 -18.04 2.07 -6.37
CA ILE A 276 -17.46 3.18 -7.15
C ILE A 276 -16.03 3.47 -6.68
N LEU A 277 -15.78 3.54 -5.37
CA LEU A 277 -14.44 3.76 -4.82
C LEU A 277 -13.44 2.71 -5.34
N PHE A 278 -13.77 1.42 -5.26
CA PHE A 278 -12.89 0.34 -5.71
C PHE A 278 -12.65 0.37 -7.22
N ILE A 279 -13.69 0.56 -8.03
CA ILE A 279 -13.56 0.66 -9.49
C ILE A 279 -12.64 1.83 -9.86
N VAL A 280 -12.86 2.98 -9.25
CA VAL A 280 -12.03 4.17 -9.47
C VAL A 280 -10.59 3.93 -9.05
N GLN A 281 -10.35 3.24 -7.93
CA GLN A 281 -8.99 2.89 -7.52
C GLN A 281 -8.27 2.00 -8.55
N VAL A 282 -8.96 1.00 -9.12
CA VAL A 282 -8.38 0.14 -10.16
C VAL A 282 -7.97 0.97 -11.38
N VAL A 283 -8.89 1.79 -11.91
CA VAL A 283 -8.64 2.62 -13.08
C VAL A 283 -7.57 3.68 -12.82
N SER A 284 -7.65 4.36 -11.67
CA SER A 284 -6.73 5.44 -11.30
C SER A 284 -5.32 4.94 -11.06
N ASN A 285 -5.14 3.77 -10.44
CA ASN A 285 -3.81 3.19 -10.25
C ASN A 285 -3.08 2.97 -11.57
N MET A 286 -3.77 2.45 -12.60
CA MET A 286 -3.19 2.26 -13.93
C MET A 286 -2.92 3.60 -14.63
N ALA A 287 -3.93 4.47 -14.67
CA ALA A 287 -3.87 5.74 -15.38
C ALA A 287 -2.79 6.67 -14.80
N PHE A 288 -2.77 6.86 -13.48
CA PHE A 288 -1.81 7.74 -12.83
C PHE A 288 -0.40 7.13 -12.77
N GLY A 289 -0.27 5.81 -12.70
CA GLY A 289 1.02 5.14 -12.85
C GLY A 289 1.67 5.46 -14.18
N TRP A 290 0.92 5.26 -15.28
CA TRP A 290 1.36 5.58 -16.63
C TRP A 290 1.62 7.09 -16.83
N LEU A 291 0.73 7.94 -16.32
CA LEU A 291 0.88 9.39 -16.41
C LEU A 291 2.13 9.88 -15.69
N ALA A 292 2.41 9.33 -14.50
CA ALA A 292 3.57 9.71 -13.68
C ALA A 292 4.91 9.38 -14.34
N ASP A 293 5.00 8.25 -15.04
CA ASP A 293 6.23 7.90 -15.76
C ASP A 293 6.43 8.76 -17.02
N ARG A 294 5.35 9.28 -17.64
CA ARG A 294 5.43 10.12 -18.86
C ARG A 294 5.52 11.61 -18.59
N LYS A 295 4.75 12.13 -17.65
CA LYS A 295 4.63 13.57 -17.37
C LYS A 295 5.34 14.02 -16.10
N GLY A 296 5.92 13.04 -15.37
CA GLY A 296 6.58 13.26 -14.10
C GLY A 296 5.68 12.98 -12.90
N ARG A 297 6.31 12.59 -11.79
CA ARG A 297 5.61 12.11 -10.60
C ARG A 297 5.05 13.23 -9.73
N LEU A 298 5.72 14.38 -9.68
CA LEU A 298 5.27 15.52 -8.88
C LEU A 298 3.92 16.09 -9.35
N PRO A 299 3.67 16.35 -10.64
CA PRO A 299 2.35 16.79 -11.11
C PRO A 299 1.24 15.81 -10.74
N VAL A 300 1.51 14.50 -10.81
CA VAL A 300 0.51 13.48 -10.46
C VAL A 300 0.22 13.49 -8.95
N LEU A 301 1.24 13.63 -8.08
CA LEU A 301 1.02 13.82 -6.64
C LEU A 301 0.18 15.07 -6.35
N MET A 302 0.41 16.16 -7.08
CA MET A 302 -0.39 17.39 -6.94
C MET A 302 -1.86 17.16 -7.37
N ILE A 303 -2.11 16.39 -8.43
CA ILE A 303 -3.46 15.99 -8.84
C ILE A 303 -4.12 15.18 -7.71
N GLY A 304 -3.42 14.21 -7.13
CA GLY A 304 -3.94 13.43 -6.00
C GLY A 304 -4.30 14.28 -4.78
N ALA A 305 -3.43 15.25 -4.43
CA ALA A 305 -3.71 16.19 -3.35
C ALA A 305 -4.94 17.07 -3.66
N LEU A 306 -5.07 17.56 -4.90
CA LEU A 306 -6.24 18.34 -5.33
C LEU A 306 -7.53 17.49 -5.29
N CYS A 307 -7.47 16.24 -5.71
CA CYS A 307 -8.59 15.31 -5.59
C CYS A 307 -9.04 15.13 -4.12
N SER A 308 -8.10 15.07 -3.17
CA SER A 308 -8.47 15.00 -1.74
C SER A 308 -9.15 16.28 -1.24
N VAL A 309 -8.72 17.46 -1.71
CA VAL A 309 -9.38 18.74 -1.42
C VAL A 309 -10.81 18.76 -1.96
N ILE A 310 -10.98 18.33 -3.22
CA ILE A 310 -12.30 18.29 -3.87
C ILE A 310 -13.21 17.31 -3.13
N ALA A 311 -12.73 16.12 -2.79
CA ALA A 311 -13.53 15.11 -2.09
C ALA A 311 -14.00 15.62 -0.72
N ALA A 312 -13.08 16.12 0.10
CA ALA A 312 -13.41 16.59 1.45
C ALA A 312 -14.21 17.91 1.43
N GLY A 313 -13.89 18.82 0.51
CA GLY A 313 -14.62 20.07 0.32
C GLY A 313 -16.05 19.84 -0.17
N ALA A 314 -16.25 18.91 -1.12
CA ALA A 314 -17.56 18.51 -1.59
C ALA A 314 -18.38 17.86 -0.45
N ALA A 315 -17.75 17.01 0.38
CA ALA A 315 -18.40 16.39 1.53
C ALA A 315 -18.84 17.42 2.59
N TRP A 316 -18.03 18.45 2.81
CA TRP A 316 -18.38 19.56 3.70
C TRP A 316 -19.61 20.33 3.20
N LEU A 317 -19.73 20.54 1.90
CA LEU A 317 -20.82 21.29 1.25
C LEU A 317 -22.05 20.42 0.90
N ALA A 318 -21.94 19.10 0.96
CA ALA A 318 -22.96 18.16 0.49
C ALA A 318 -24.33 18.41 1.17
N PRO A 319 -25.39 18.76 0.39
CA PRO A 319 -26.74 18.92 0.89
C PRO A 319 -27.48 17.58 1.05
N ASP A 320 -27.12 16.58 0.23
CA ASP A 320 -27.74 15.25 0.18
C ASP A 320 -26.71 14.16 -0.10
N TYR A 321 -27.12 12.89 0.03
CA TYR A 321 -26.23 11.75 -0.13
C TYR A 321 -25.78 11.49 -1.58
N ASN A 322 -26.43 12.03 -2.60
CA ASN A 322 -26.06 11.79 -4.02
C ASN A 322 -24.68 12.36 -4.34
N TRP A 323 -24.27 13.43 -3.64
CA TRP A 323 -22.94 14.01 -3.77
C TRP A 323 -21.83 12.99 -3.44
N PHE A 324 -22.12 12.02 -2.58
CA PHE A 324 -21.12 11.05 -2.14
C PHE A 324 -20.69 10.06 -3.21
N TYR A 325 -21.48 9.86 -4.27
CA TYR A 325 -21.02 9.11 -5.43
C TYR A 325 -19.86 9.80 -6.13
N ALA A 326 -19.93 11.10 -6.33
CA ALA A 326 -18.85 11.90 -6.91
C ALA A 326 -17.67 12.05 -5.92
N ILE A 327 -17.94 12.21 -4.63
CA ILE A 327 -16.91 12.28 -3.57
C ILE A 327 -16.06 11.01 -3.57
N MET A 328 -16.65 9.83 -3.74
CA MET A 328 -15.91 8.56 -3.80
C MET A 328 -15.01 8.44 -5.03
N ILE A 329 -15.38 9.07 -6.14
CA ILE A 329 -14.51 9.13 -7.32
C ILE A 329 -13.22 9.88 -6.97
N PHE A 330 -13.34 11.10 -6.43
CA PHE A 330 -12.17 11.90 -6.08
C PHE A 330 -11.35 11.30 -4.91
N ALA A 331 -12.01 10.70 -3.92
CA ALA A 331 -11.35 10.00 -2.82
C ALA A 331 -10.56 8.78 -3.30
N GLY A 332 -11.13 8.00 -4.24
CA GLY A 332 -10.46 6.87 -4.87
C GLY A 332 -9.24 7.30 -5.68
N MET A 333 -9.35 8.38 -6.46
CA MET A 333 -8.22 8.96 -7.19
C MET A 333 -7.11 9.43 -6.26
N ALA A 334 -7.45 10.15 -5.19
CA ALA A 334 -6.49 10.66 -4.22
C ALA A 334 -5.70 9.55 -3.53
N SER A 335 -6.39 8.53 -3.02
CA SER A 335 -5.76 7.40 -2.31
C SER A 335 -4.84 6.59 -3.24
N SER A 336 -5.28 6.32 -4.48
CA SER A 336 -4.49 5.60 -5.49
C SER A 336 -3.18 6.31 -5.80
N VAL A 337 -3.23 7.62 -6.01
CA VAL A 337 -2.04 8.41 -6.34
C VAL A 337 -1.01 8.34 -5.21
N PHE A 338 -1.39 8.63 -3.99
CA PHE A 338 -0.44 8.72 -2.89
C PHE A 338 0.12 7.37 -2.48
N TRP A 339 -0.65 6.29 -2.59
CA TRP A 339 -0.17 4.94 -2.34
C TRP A 339 0.83 4.51 -3.42
N THR A 340 0.41 4.52 -4.67
CA THR A 340 1.20 4.00 -5.81
C THR A 340 2.40 4.87 -6.15
N ILE A 341 2.18 6.17 -6.35
CA ILE A 341 3.23 7.10 -6.73
C ILE A 341 4.14 7.43 -5.56
N GLY A 342 3.61 7.46 -4.33
CA GLY A 342 4.40 7.65 -3.12
C GLY A 342 5.48 6.59 -2.93
N ILE A 343 5.20 5.31 -3.24
CA ILE A 343 6.20 4.24 -3.25
C ILE A 343 7.24 4.49 -4.34
N ALA A 344 6.79 4.77 -5.57
CA ALA A 344 7.68 5.02 -6.69
C ALA A 344 8.64 6.20 -6.43
N VAL A 345 8.14 7.29 -5.85
CA VAL A 345 8.95 8.48 -5.49
C VAL A 345 9.93 8.17 -4.38
N SER A 346 9.56 7.38 -3.38
CA SER A 346 10.48 7.00 -2.28
C SER A 346 11.74 6.29 -2.80
N LEU A 347 11.65 5.58 -3.94
CA LEU A 347 12.77 4.90 -4.60
C LEU A 347 13.69 5.82 -5.40
N GLU A 348 13.38 7.12 -5.50
CA GLU A 348 14.15 8.08 -6.29
C GLU A 348 15.17 8.86 -5.48
N PHE A 349 14.94 8.94 -4.19
CA PHE A 349 15.84 9.62 -3.29
C PHE A 349 17.09 8.78 -2.99
N GLY A 350 18.21 9.49 -2.85
CA GLY A 350 19.50 8.89 -2.55
C GLY A 350 20.13 8.09 -3.68
N THR A 351 21.33 7.59 -3.42
CA THR A 351 22.04 6.63 -4.27
C THR A 351 21.43 5.23 -4.14
N GLU A 352 21.85 4.28 -4.99
CA GLU A 352 21.36 2.89 -4.89
C GLU A 352 21.65 2.25 -3.53
N GLN A 353 22.77 2.60 -2.91
CA GLN A 353 23.18 2.14 -1.59
C GLN A 353 22.38 2.79 -0.46
N GLU A 354 21.99 4.06 -0.62
CA GLU A 354 21.21 4.80 0.38
C GLU A 354 19.69 4.58 0.26
N ARG A 355 19.21 4.12 -0.90
CA ARG A 355 17.78 3.94 -1.20
C ARG A 355 17.02 3.15 -0.13
N PRO A 356 17.54 2.03 0.44
CA PRO A 356 16.85 1.33 1.53
C PRO A 356 16.63 2.21 2.77
N THR A 357 17.56 3.12 3.06
CA THR A 357 17.44 4.07 4.17
C THR A 357 16.36 5.11 3.89
N TYR A 358 16.31 5.66 2.68
CA TYR A 358 15.26 6.60 2.28
C TYR A 358 13.88 5.97 2.27
N VAL A 359 13.73 4.76 1.74
CA VAL A 359 12.47 3.99 1.74
C VAL A 359 12.01 3.68 3.17
N GLY A 360 12.92 3.19 4.01
CA GLY A 360 12.64 2.93 5.42
C GLY A 360 12.20 4.18 6.18
N LEU A 361 12.92 5.30 6.00
CA LEU A 361 12.56 6.59 6.59
C LEU A 361 11.19 7.08 6.08
N ALA A 362 10.95 7.01 4.77
CA ALA A 362 9.72 7.49 4.18
C ALA A 362 8.49 6.81 4.77
N ASN A 363 8.54 5.51 5.01
CA ASN A 363 7.43 4.75 5.56
C ASN A 363 7.35 4.83 7.09
N THR A 364 8.49 4.73 7.79
CA THR A 364 8.51 4.80 9.26
C THR A 364 8.08 6.17 9.81
N LEU A 365 8.49 7.27 9.16
CA LEU A 365 8.12 8.62 9.61
C LEU A 365 6.64 8.96 9.39
N ILE A 366 5.96 8.27 8.49
CA ILE A 366 4.53 8.44 8.23
C ILE A 366 3.68 7.61 9.19
N ALA A 367 4.20 6.51 9.73
CA ALA A 367 3.45 5.57 10.56
C ALA A 367 2.67 6.23 11.72
N PRO A 368 3.22 7.20 12.49
CA PRO A 368 2.45 7.87 13.52
C PRO A 368 1.23 8.61 12.97
N SER A 369 1.33 9.25 11.81
CA SER A 369 0.22 9.98 11.21
C SER A 369 -0.90 9.06 10.71
N ALA A 370 -0.59 7.82 10.34
CA ALA A 370 -1.58 6.82 9.95
C ALA A 370 -2.51 6.41 11.10
N ILE A 371 -2.06 6.58 12.36
CA ILE A 371 -2.88 6.39 13.57
C ILE A 371 -3.55 7.71 13.96
N LEU A 372 -2.76 8.78 14.04
CA LEU A 372 -3.23 10.06 14.58
C LEU A 372 -4.31 10.69 13.70
N ALA A 373 -4.25 10.53 12.38
CA ALA A 373 -5.21 11.14 11.49
C ALA A 373 -6.64 10.57 11.66
N PRO A 374 -6.90 9.25 11.63
CA PRO A 374 -8.23 8.73 11.92
C PRO A 374 -8.73 9.05 13.33
N LEU A 375 -7.83 9.05 14.33
CA LEU A 375 -8.20 9.40 15.72
C LEU A 375 -8.63 10.87 15.84
N LEU A 376 -7.88 11.78 15.22
CA LEU A 376 -8.25 13.19 15.17
C LEU A 376 -9.58 13.37 14.43
N GLY A 377 -9.74 12.67 13.29
CA GLY A 377 -10.98 12.71 12.51
C GLY A 377 -12.19 12.22 13.29
N GLY A 378 -12.06 11.11 14.04
CA GLY A 378 -13.10 10.59 14.93
C GLY A 378 -13.42 11.55 16.08
N TRP A 379 -12.40 12.06 16.73
CA TRP A 379 -12.56 13.04 17.79
C TRP A 379 -13.31 14.30 17.32
N LEU A 380 -12.94 14.86 16.17
CA LEU A 380 -13.64 16.00 15.58
C LEU A 380 -15.09 15.67 15.20
N ALA A 381 -15.34 14.46 14.67
CA ALA A 381 -16.68 14.02 14.29
C ALA A 381 -17.61 13.87 15.50
N ASP A 382 -17.10 13.29 16.60
CA ASP A 382 -17.87 13.02 17.81
C ASP A 382 -18.11 14.27 18.65
N TRP A 383 -17.08 15.10 18.84
CA TRP A 383 -17.14 16.26 19.75
C TRP A 383 -17.68 17.53 19.09
N VAL A 384 -17.56 17.67 17.78
CA VAL A 384 -18.00 18.88 17.07
C VAL A 384 -18.98 18.53 15.96
N SER A 385 -18.52 17.98 14.84
CA SER A 385 -19.37 17.51 13.73
C SER A 385 -18.55 16.82 12.63
N TYR A 386 -19.21 15.94 11.87
CA TYR A 386 -18.64 15.37 10.63
C TYR A 386 -18.25 16.46 9.62
N ARG A 387 -19.04 17.53 9.50
CA ARG A 387 -18.74 18.64 8.56
C ARG A 387 -17.43 19.34 8.90
N LEU A 388 -17.13 19.54 10.21
CA LEU A 388 -15.83 20.11 10.60
C LEU A 388 -14.68 19.17 10.26
N THR A 389 -14.84 17.87 10.46
CA THR A 389 -13.84 16.86 10.04
C THR A 389 -13.56 16.97 8.53
N PHE A 390 -14.59 17.13 7.71
CA PHE A 390 -14.44 17.29 6.26
C PHE A 390 -13.72 18.59 5.90
N LEU A 391 -14.08 19.71 6.52
CA LEU A 391 -13.40 20.99 6.31
C LEU A 391 -11.91 20.92 6.69
N VAL A 392 -11.60 20.36 7.86
CA VAL A 392 -10.21 20.21 8.32
C VAL A 392 -9.41 19.30 7.38
N SER A 393 -10.01 18.21 6.90
CA SER A 393 -9.41 17.36 5.88
C SER A 393 -9.11 18.11 4.58
N ALA A 394 -10.05 18.94 4.09
CA ALA A 394 -9.85 19.76 2.90
C ALA A 394 -8.71 20.77 3.09
N LEU A 395 -8.60 21.40 4.26
CA LEU A 395 -7.49 22.32 4.59
C LEU A 395 -6.13 21.60 4.62
N PHE A 396 -6.04 20.40 5.18
CA PHE A 396 -4.82 19.57 5.11
C PHE A 396 -4.49 19.15 3.69
N GLY A 397 -5.49 18.84 2.86
CA GLY A 397 -5.31 18.56 1.43
C GLY A 397 -4.74 19.76 0.68
N LEU A 398 -5.29 20.96 0.91
CA LEU A 398 -4.79 22.20 0.33
C LEU A 398 -3.35 22.49 0.78
N LEU A 399 -3.05 22.31 2.07
CA LEU A 399 -1.70 22.47 2.61
C LEU A 399 -0.74 21.46 1.98
N THR A 400 -1.16 20.22 1.79
CA THR A 400 -0.38 19.19 1.07
C THR A 400 -0.08 19.65 -0.35
N TRP A 401 -1.07 20.14 -1.07
CA TRP A 401 -0.92 20.63 -2.44
C TRP A 401 0.05 21.83 -2.51
N LEU A 402 -0.09 22.80 -1.60
CA LEU A 402 0.80 23.96 -1.51
C LEU A 402 2.24 23.56 -1.23
N ILE A 403 2.47 22.60 -0.32
CA ILE A 403 3.82 22.12 0.00
C ILE A 403 4.42 21.38 -1.20
N LEU A 404 3.65 20.53 -1.89
CA LEU A 404 4.10 19.88 -3.11
C LEU A 404 4.49 20.90 -4.18
N PHE A 405 3.70 21.94 -4.35
CA PHE A 405 3.94 22.98 -5.36
C PHE A 405 5.16 23.86 -5.04
N LEU A 406 5.30 24.30 -3.78
CA LEU A 406 6.30 25.30 -3.41
C LEU A 406 7.66 24.71 -3.04
N PHE A 407 7.68 23.54 -2.41
CA PHE A 407 8.87 23.04 -1.71
C PHE A 407 9.38 21.69 -2.18
N VAL A 408 8.51 20.83 -2.75
CA VAL A 408 8.93 19.50 -3.15
C VAL A 408 9.60 19.52 -4.52
N ARG A 409 10.81 18.96 -4.56
CA ARG A 409 11.55 18.71 -5.80
C ARG A 409 11.94 17.23 -5.81
N ILE A 410 11.43 16.49 -6.77
CA ILE A 410 11.77 15.08 -6.94
C ILE A 410 13.03 15.02 -7.83
N PRO A 411 14.10 14.31 -7.40
CA PRO A 411 15.29 14.16 -8.22
C PRO A 411 14.92 13.46 -9.54
N GLN A 412 15.20 14.10 -10.66
CA GLN A 412 15.06 13.48 -11.96
C GLN A 412 16.35 12.71 -12.26
N LYS A 413 16.30 11.38 -12.24
CA LYS A 413 17.36 10.57 -12.82
C LYS A 413 17.22 10.61 -14.33
N ALA A 414 18.33 10.86 -15.04
CA ALA A 414 18.34 10.89 -16.49
C ALA A 414 17.69 9.59 -17.04
N PRO A 415 16.75 9.70 -18.00
CA PRO A 415 16.22 8.52 -18.65
C PRO A 415 17.38 7.75 -19.29
N LEU A 416 17.31 6.42 -19.28
CA LEU A 416 18.20 5.61 -20.11
C LEU A 416 18.15 6.16 -21.54
N PRO A 417 19.30 6.27 -22.24
CA PRO A 417 19.35 6.77 -23.62
C PRO A 417 18.28 6.07 -24.46
N ALA A 418 17.56 6.83 -25.27
CA ALA A 418 16.43 6.34 -26.07
C ALA A 418 16.81 5.17 -27.01
N ALA A 419 18.10 5.00 -27.35
CA ALA A 419 18.63 3.86 -28.07
C ALA A 419 18.41 2.50 -27.36
N LEU A 420 18.14 2.51 -26.05
CA LEU A 420 17.87 1.29 -25.25
C LEU A 420 16.37 1.05 -25.03
N ALA A 421 15.51 2.00 -25.40
CA ALA A 421 14.07 1.91 -25.16
C ALA A 421 13.30 1.24 -26.33
N TYR A 422 13.89 1.12 -27.52
CA TYR A 422 13.18 0.63 -28.69
C TYR A 422 14.11 -0.11 -29.67
N SER A 423 14.50 -1.33 -29.36
CA SER A 423 14.84 -2.35 -30.36
C SER A 423 13.82 -3.47 -30.25
N ALA A 424 12.58 -3.14 -30.63
CA ALA A 424 11.49 -4.12 -30.73
C ALA A 424 11.39 -4.75 -32.13
N ASP A 425 12.33 -4.49 -33.02
CA ASP A 425 12.42 -5.21 -34.28
C ASP A 425 13.43 -6.33 -34.14
N PRO A 426 13.04 -7.60 -34.43
CA PRO A 426 14.00 -8.70 -34.57
C PRO A 426 14.94 -8.36 -35.74
N PRO A 427 16.23 -8.68 -35.64
CA PRO A 427 17.13 -8.49 -36.74
C PRO A 427 16.59 -9.27 -37.96
N LEU A 428 16.37 -8.56 -39.07
CA LEU A 428 16.12 -9.16 -40.34
C LEU A 428 17.28 -10.14 -40.60
N GLU A 429 16.99 -11.43 -40.54
CA GLU A 429 17.91 -12.46 -41.07
C GLU A 429 18.19 -12.10 -42.51
N THR A 430 19.39 -11.61 -42.77
CA THR A 430 19.94 -11.54 -44.12
C THR A 430 20.04 -12.98 -44.63
N ARG A 431 19.05 -13.41 -45.41
CA ARG A 431 19.19 -14.51 -46.35
C ARG A 431 20.35 -14.14 -47.29
N ASN A 432 21.52 -14.70 -47.06
CA ASN A 432 22.53 -14.80 -48.07
C ASN A 432 22.35 -16.15 -48.78
N GLN A 433 22.29 -16.02 -50.08
CA GLN A 433 22.28 -17.04 -51.10
C GLN A 433 23.51 -17.95 -51.03
#